data_5e4369537a2c983756f919913206e955
#
_entry.id   5e4369537a2c983756f919913206e955
#
_cell.length_a   1.000
_cell.length_b   1.000
_cell.length_c   1.000
_cell.angle_alpha   90.00
_cell.angle_beta   90.00
_cell.angle_gamma   90.00
#
_symmetry.space_group_name_H-M   'P 1'
#
loop_
_entity.id
_entity.type
_entity.pdbx_description
1 polymer ?
#
loop_
_entity_poly.entity_id
_entity_poly.type
_entity_poly.pdbx_seq_one_letter_code
_entity_poly.pdbx_strand_id
1 'polypeptide(L)'
;MNEVDAPLWTPPVERVAASAMERFRRRVAGREPAVLDTVALHRWSVSQPRAFWSLLADHLLPGLDDDRRRDLSAVEPFVAAEEMAGARWFPGFRLNVAEVILAGLGSDPRPGPED
;
A
#
# COMPACT_ATOMS: atom_id res chain seq x y z
N MET A 1 23.09 23.30 11.66
CA MET A 1 22.43 22.00 11.80
C MET A 1 23.00 21.31 13.04
N ASN A 2 22.16 21.03 14.01
CA ASN A 2 22.59 20.36 15.24
C ASN A 2 22.85 18.88 14.98
N GLU A 3 23.92 18.34 15.57
CA GLU A 3 24.25 16.91 15.48
C GLU A 3 23.09 16.00 15.96
N VAL A 4 22.18 16.54 16.79
CA VAL A 4 21.00 15.87 17.30
C VAL A 4 19.99 15.50 16.19
N ASP A 5 20.02 16.18 15.07
CA ASP A 5 19.10 15.96 13.94
C ASP A 5 19.64 14.96 12.91
N ALA A 6 20.87 14.49 13.07
CA ALA A 6 21.43 13.48 12.19
C ALA A 6 20.83 12.10 12.50
N PRO A 7 20.42 11.31 11.48
CA PRO A 7 19.89 9.98 11.73
C PRO A 7 20.98 9.08 12.32
N LEU A 8 20.61 8.29 13.34
CA LEU A 8 21.53 7.34 13.97
C LEU A 8 21.85 6.14 13.06
N TRP A 9 20.97 5.86 12.12
CA TRP A 9 21.12 4.76 11.17
C TRP A 9 20.33 5.08 9.90
N THR A 10 20.89 4.68 8.77
CA THR A 10 20.22 4.79 7.47
C THR A 10 20.27 3.43 6.78
N PRO A 11 19.14 2.93 6.25
CA PRO A 11 19.15 1.65 5.55
C PRO A 11 20.01 1.70 4.28
N PRO A 12 20.68 0.60 3.91
CA PRO A 12 21.38 0.52 2.64
C PRO A 12 20.43 0.72 1.45
N VAL A 13 20.95 1.28 0.37
CA VAL A 13 20.17 1.56 -0.85
C VAL A 13 19.48 0.30 -1.39
N GLU A 14 20.16 -0.84 -1.35
CA GLU A 14 19.63 -2.11 -1.83
C GLU A 14 18.42 -2.57 -1.00
N ARG A 15 18.46 -2.34 0.30
CA ARG A 15 17.36 -2.69 1.19
C ARG A 15 16.13 -1.81 0.94
N VAL A 16 16.34 -0.52 0.72
CA VAL A 16 15.27 0.40 0.37
C VAL A 16 14.63 -0.01 -0.96
N ALA A 17 15.45 -0.29 -1.97
CA ALA A 17 15.00 -0.68 -3.30
C ALA A 17 14.19 -1.98 -3.30
N ALA A 18 14.46 -2.89 -2.37
CA ALA A 18 13.77 -4.17 -2.23
C ALA A 18 12.55 -4.10 -1.30
N SER A 19 12.28 -2.95 -0.68
CA SER A 19 11.19 -2.82 0.31
C SER A 19 9.81 -2.88 -0.33
N ALA A 20 8.82 -3.31 0.46
CA ALA A 20 7.42 -3.32 0.04
C ALA A 20 6.92 -1.91 -0.27
N MET A 21 7.35 -0.91 0.50
CA MET A 21 7.01 0.49 0.28
C MET A 21 7.50 0.98 -1.08
N GLU A 22 8.74 0.65 -1.46
CA GLU A 22 9.31 1.06 -2.73
C GLU A 22 8.63 0.36 -3.91
N ARG A 23 8.25 -0.90 -3.76
CA ARG A 23 7.46 -1.60 -4.79
C ARG A 23 6.12 -0.91 -5.03
N PHE A 24 5.45 -0.50 -3.98
CA PHE A 24 4.18 0.23 -4.09
C PHE A 24 4.40 1.62 -4.71
N ARG A 25 5.42 2.35 -4.24
CA ARG A 25 5.76 3.67 -4.82
C ARG A 25 5.99 3.58 -6.33
N ARG A 26 6.73 2.58 -6.81
CA ARG A 26 6.97 2.38 -8.25
C ARG A 26 5.68 2.12 -9.01
N ARG A 27 4.77 1.38 -8.41
CA ARG A 27 3.45 1.14 -9.00
C ARG A 27 2.64 2.43 -9.13
N VAL A 28 2.67 3.27 -8.12
CA VAL A 28 2.05 4.60 -8.15
C VAL A 28 2.72 5.46 -9.22
N ALA A 29 4.04 5.45 -9.28
CA ALA A 29 4.81 6.24 -10.24
C ALA A 29 4.50 5.88 -11.70
N GLY A 30 4.02 4.67 -11.97
CA GLY A 30 3.54 4.26 -13.28
C GLY A 30 2.32 5.06 -13.76
N ARG A 31 1.53 5.60 -12.84
CA ARG A 31 0.38 6.46 -13.12
C ARG A 31 0.67 7.94 -12.85
N GLU A 32 1.48 8.20 -11.84
CA GLU A 32 1.83 9.54 -11.36
C GLU A 32 3.36 9.69 -11.34
N PRO A 33 3.97 10.03 -12.47
CA PRO A 33 5.44 10.07 -12.59
C PRO A 33 6.12 11.04 -11.62
N ALA A 34 5.39 12.03 -11.07
CA ALA A 34 5.92 12.98 -10.09
C ALA A 34 6.15 12.35 -8.70
N VAL A 35 5.64 11.15 -8.45
CA VAL A 35 5.82 10.45 -7.17
C VAL A 35 7.18 9.74 -7.16
N LEU A 36 8.24 10.50 -6.88
CA LEU A 36 9.61 10.05 -6.98
C LEU A 36 10.18 9.46 -5.68
N ASP A 37 9.54 9.77 -4.55
CA ASP A 37 10.00 9.33 -3.22
C ASP A 37 8.81 9.13 -2.28
N THR A 38 9.09 8.72 -1.04
CA THR A 38 8.04 8.46 -0.03
C THR A 38 7.35 9.74 0.43
N VAL A 39 8.02 10.87 0.42
CA VAL A 39 7.41 12.17 0.75
C VAL A 39 6.37 12.55 -0.30
N ALA A 40 6.70 12.39 -1.57
CA ALA A 40 5.78 12.63 -2.68
C ALA A 40 4.61 11.64 -2.65
N LEU A 41 4.87 10.38 -2.31
CA LEU A 41 3.84 9.35 -2.15
C LEU A 41 2.84 9.73 -1.06
N HIS A 42 3.34 10.15 0.10
CA HIS A 42 2.48 10.62 1.20
C HIS A 42 1.65 11.82 0.78
N ARG A 43 2.27 12.80 0.15
CA ARG A 43 1.58 14.01 -0.33
C ARG A 43 0.47 13.65 -1.33
N TRP A 44 0.74 12.75 -2.24
CA TRP A 44 -0.25 12.25 -3.18
C TRP A 44 -1.39 11.51 -2.48
N SER A 45 -1.08 10.70 -1.46
CA SER A 45 -2.10 9.95 -0.70
C SER A 45 -3.09 10.87 0.02
N VAL A 46 -2.63 12.04 0.46
CA VAL A 46 -3.47 13.04 1.12
C VAL A 46 -4.30 13.82 0.11
N SER A 47 -3.72 14.18 -1.03
CA SER A 47 -4.41 14.97 -2.07
C SER A 47 -5.35 14.12 -2.92
N GLN A 48 -5.09 12.83 -3.09
CA GLN A 48 -5.86 11.90 -3.90
C GLN A 48 -6.20 10.63 -3.12
N PRO A 49 -6.96 10.74 -2.02
CA PRO A 49 -7.19 9.59 -1.13
C PRO A 49 -7.95 8.45 -1.80
N ARG A 50 -8.90 8.73 -2.67
CA ARG A 50 -9.64 7.68 -3.40
C ARG A 50 -8.74 6.86 -4.29
N ALA A 51 -7.91 7.53 -5.09
CA ALA A 51 -6.95 6.88 -5.97
C ALA A 51 -5.91 6.08 -5.18
N PHE A 52 -5.42 6.64 -4.08
CA PHE A 52 -4.47 5.98 -3.21
C PHE A 52 -5.04 4.69 -2.62
N TRP A 53 -6.20 4.76 -1.97
CA TRP A 53 -6.81 3.59 -1.31
C TRP A 53 -7.22 2.51 -2.30
N SER A 54 -7.73 2.90 -3.47
CA SER A 54 -8.07 1.96 -4.54
C SER A 54 -6.85 1.20 -5.05
N LEU A 55 -5.76 1.91 -5.31
CA LEU A 55 -4.53 1.29 -5.80
C LEU A 55 -3.85 0.44 -4.73
N LEU A 56 -3.86 0.90 -3.47
CA LEU A 56 -3.31 0.15 -2.35
C LEU A 56 -4.06 -1.16 -2.13
N ALA A 57 -5.39 -1.13 -2.16
CA ALA A 57 -6.20 -2.33 -2.02
C ALA A 57 -5.91 -3.35 -3.13
N ASP A 58 -5.83 -2.88 -4.36
CA ASP A 58 -5.49 -3.73 -5.51
C ASP A 58 -4.08 -4.33 -5.38
N HIS A 59 -3.14 -3.56 -4.84
CA HIS A 59 -1.77 -4.01 -4.61
C HIS A 59 -1.65 -5.05 -3.49
N LEU A 60 -2.41 -4.85 -2.39
CA LEU A 60 -2.33 -5.72 -1.21
C LEU A 60 -3.22 -6.96 -1.30
N LEU A 61 -4.18 -7.00 -2.23
CA LEU A 61 -5.15 -8.08 -2.33
C LEU A 61 -5.07 -8.82 -3.67
N PRO A 62 -3.89 -9.32 -4.07
CA PRO A 62 -3.74 -10.00 -5.36
C PRO A 62 -4.46 -11.35 -5.42
N GLY A 63 -4.76 -11.95 -4.27
CA GLY A 63 -5.41 -13.27 -4.18
C GLY A 63 -6.92 -13.25 -4.26
N LEU A 64 -7.55 -12.09 -4.45
CA LEU A 64 -9.00 -12.04 -4.65
C LEU A 64 -9.39 -12.66 -5.99
N ASP A 65 -10.48 -13.45 -5.98
CA ASP A 65 -11.07 -13.93 -7.22
C ASP A 65 -11.71 -12.78 -8.03
N ASP A 66 -12.09 -13.05 -9.28
CA ASP A 66 -12.60 -12.03 -10.19
C ASP A 66 -13.90 -11.39 -9.69
N ASP A 67 -14.79 -12.17 -9.07
CA ASP A 67 -16.05 -11.67 -8.54
C ASP A 67 -15.82 -10.70 -7.38
N ARG A 68 -14.96 -11.06 -6.43
CA ARG A 68 -14.64 -10.21 -5.29
C ARG A 68 -13.86 -8.97 -5.70
N ARG A 69 -12.98 -9.10 -6.68
CA ARG A 69 -12.25 -7.96 -7.24
C ARG A 69 -13.21 -6.98 -7.94
N ARG A 70 -14.21 -7.50 -8.62
CA ARG A 70 -15.28 -6.70 -9.22
C ARG A 70 -16.10 -5.99 -8.17
N ASP A 71 -16.47 -6.68 -7.08
CA ASP A 71 -17.18 -6.10 -5.93
C ASP A 71 -16.37 -4.97 -5.29
N LEU A 72 -15.07 -5.19 -5.09
CA LEU A 72 -14.16 -4.18 -4.54
C LEU A 72 -14.09 -2.94 -5.44
N SER A 73 -14.02 -3.13 -6.76
CA SER A 73 -13.96 -2.04 -7.73
C SER A 73 -15.25 -1.23 -7.81
N ALA A 74 -16.39 -1.84 -7.44
CA ALA A 74 -17.70 -1.19 -7.46
C ALA A 74 -17.95 -0.34 -6.20
N VAL A 75 -17.15 -0.51 -5.15
CA VAL A 75 -17.33 0.19 -3.86
C VAL A 75 -16.49 1.47 -3.84
N GLU A 76 -17.04 2.53 -3.23
CA GLU A 76 -16.30 3.76 -2.97
C GLU A 76 -15.09 3.46 -2.10
N PRO A 77 -13.85 3.73 -2.55
CA PRO A 77 -12.67 3.38 -1.74
C PRO A 77 -12.53 4.20 -0.47
N PHE A 78 -13.02 5.43 -0.46
CA PHE A 78 -12.87 6.31 0.69
C PHE A 78 -14.00 7.31 0.73
N VAL A 79 -14.67 7.41 1.87
CA VAL A 79 -15.73 8.39 2.15
C VAL A 79 -15.24 9.31 3.26
N ALA A 80 -14.97 10.56 2.92
CA ALA A 80 -14.52 11.57 3.86
C ALA A 80 -15.66 11.98 4.82
N ALA A 81 -15.28 12.39 6.03
CA ALA A 81 -16.17 12.99 7.01
C ALA A 81 -15.48 14.22 7.63
N GLU A 82 -16.24 15.09 8.26
CA GLU A 82 -15.70 16.27 8.93
C GLU A 82 -14.73 15.89 10.06
N GLU A 83 -15.04 14.80 10.77
CA GLU A 83 -14.19 14.24 11.80
C GLU A 83 -13.55 12.95 11.31
N MET A 84 -12.27 12.75 11.65
CA MET A 84 -11.50 11.58 11.25
C MET A 84 -12.19 10.26 11.60
N ALA A 85 -12.82 10.20 12.77
CA ALA A 85 -13.52 9.01 13.24
C ALA A 85 -14.77 8.66 12.38
N GLY A 86 -15.28 9.60 11.60
CA GLY A 86 -16.43 9.38 10.71
C GLY A 86 -16.05 8.92 9.31
N ALA A 87 -14.77 8.99 8.94
CA ALA A 87 -14.31 8.54 7.64
C ALA A 87 -14.50 7.03 7.49
N ARG A 88 -14.82 6.58 6.27
CA ARG A 88 -15.06 5.16 5.99
C ARG A 88 -14.27 4.72 4.77
N TRP A 89 -13.75 3.49 4.85
CA TRP A 89 -13.00 2.85 3.77
C TRP A 89 -13.78 1.65 3.24
N PHE A 90 -13.97 1.59 1.95
CA PHE A 90 -14.64 0.48 1.25
C PHE A 90 -15.96 0.05 1.95
N PRO A 91 -16.89 0.98 2.22
CA PRO A 91 -18.09 0.63 2.98
C PRO A 91 -18.90 -0.47 2.28
N GLY A 92 -19.27 -1.50 3.04
CA GLY A 92 -20.02 -2.65 2.53
C GLY A 92 -19.17 -3.78 1.95
N PHE A 93 -17.89 -3.56 1.71
CA PHE A 93 -16.98 -4.64 1.28
C PHE A 93 -16.53 -5.47 2.48
N ARG A 94 -16.66 -6.78 2.37
CA ARG A 94 -16.25 -7.72 3.42
C ARG A 94 -15.05 -8.52 2.99
N LEU A 95 -14.10 -8.68 3.90
CA LEU A 95 -12.85 -9.36 3.68
C LEU A 95 -12.54 -10.31 4.84
N ASN A 96 -12.11 -11.51 4.52
CA ASN A 96 -11.58 -12.43 5.52
C ASN A 96 -10.07 -12.22 5.62
N VAL A 97 -9.61 -11.71 6.75
CA VAL A 97 -8.19 -11.40 6.99
C VAL A 97 -7.33 -12.66 6.90
N ALA A 98 -7.81 -13.79 7.44
CA ALA A 98 -7.09 -15.06 7.36
C ALA A 98 -6.88 -15.52 5.91
N GLU A 99 -7.88 -15.37 5.06
CA GLU A 99 -7.78 -15.68 3.63
C GLU A 99 -6.69 -14.85 2.94
N VAL A 100 -6.64 -13.56 3.24
CA VAL A 100 -5.61 -12.66 2.67
C VAL A 100 -4.21 -13.04 3.13
N ILE A 101 -4.04 -13.31 4.42
CA ILE A 101 -2.74 -13.71 4.99
C ILE A 101 -2.27 -15.03 4.38
N LEU A 102 -3.16 -16.02 4.29
CA LEU A 102 -2.81 -17.33 3.75
C LEU A 102 -2.48 -17.27 2.25
N ALA A 103 -3.19 -16.45 1.49
CA ALA A 103 -2.89 -16.23 0.08
C ALA A 103 -1.51 -15.58 -0.10
N GLY A 104 -1.17 -14.62 0.77
CA GLY A 104 0.14 -13.96 0.77
C GLY A 104 1.29 -14.90 1.09
N LEU A 105 1.09 -15.84 2.01
CA LEU A 105 2.10 -16.84 2.37
C LEU A 105 2.41 -17.81 1.23
N GLY A 106 1.45 -18.08 0.35
CA GLY A 106 1.65 -18.92 -0.81
C GLY A 106 2.39 -18.27 -1.96
N SER A 107 2.51 -16.95 -1.95
CA SER A 107 3.13 -16.16 -3.02
C SER A 107 4.55 -15.69 -2.70
N ASP A 108 5.04 -15.94 -1.49
CA ASP A 108 6.38 -15.52 -1.09
C ASP A 108 7.38 -16.66 -1.36
N PRO A 109 8.25 -16.51 -2.38
CA PRO A 109 9.38 -17.41 -2.53
C PRO A 109 10.43 -17.09 -1.47
N ARG A 110 10.15 -17.42 -0.20
CA ARG A 110 11.23 -17.43 0.76
C ARG A 110 12.28 -18.43 0.27
N PRO A 111 13.52 -18.03 0.09
CA PRO A 111 14.56 -19.02 -0.02
C PRO A 111 14.46 -19.88 1.23
N GLY A 112 14.29 -21.17 1.02
CA GLY A 112 14.30 -22.13 2.12
C GLY A 112 15.56 -21.92 2.96
N PRO A 113 15.58 -22.40 4.21
CA PRO A 113 16.79 -22.33 5.01
C PRO A 113 17.92 -22.95 4.19
N GLU A 114 18.91 -22.16 3.89
CA GLU A 114 20.13 -22.70 3.31
C GLU A 114 20.74 -23.62 4.35
N ASP A 115 20.81 -24.90 4.03
CA ASP A 115 21.51 -25.88 4.84
C ASP A 115 23.01 -25.54 4.88
#